data_1b5a4d00af0adea9658c2d3eb58d818c
#
_entry.id   1b5a4d00af0adea9658c2d3eb58d818c
#
_cell.length_a   1.000
_cell.length_b   1.000
_cell.length_c   1.000
_cell.angle_alpha   90.00
_cell.angle_beta   90.00
_cell.angle_gamma   90.00
#
_symmetry.space_group_name_H-M   'P 1'
#
loop_
_entity.id
_entity.type
_entity.pdbx_description
1 polymer ?
#
loop_
_entity_poly.entity_id
_entity_poly.type
_entity_poly.pdbx_seq_one_letter_code
_entity_poly.pdbx_strand_id
1 'polypeptide(L)'
;MAKKKSPYELDFEEYIRNSEPAKKEKTYAWTTAIGLQQVDGLTPSKYLFETAKRNIDGEISVAEATSIIDSYYESKTDRSGNDNERTEEADKVSSRIAQILSEKSFNFSPSYLIALHGRLFSGIFKFAGKIWDYDISKKEWVLDGDSVMYGAAFELKAALDYDFEQERHFSYKNLTLEETVKHITFFVSRLWQIHAFGEGNTRTTAVFTIKYLRSLGFNADNELFAENSWYFRNALVRANYNNLQKGIHENPEFLEKFFRNLLLGEHNELKNRFLHIMAKDFLEIKENDKNVTANYGKVTANNENDTRNVKKVSVNDKNVTRNVTVNSENISVNNKNITVKLTQTQKDILNLIKENPCITQNEIASKLNITRETVNRNMKKLQQEKIIQRLGADKNGSWKILR
;
A
#
# COMPACT_ATOMS: atom_id res chain seq x y z
N MET A 1 29.46 19.20 -40.31
CA MET A 1 30.44 18.09 -40.30
C MET A 1 30.32 17.35 -38.98
N ALA A 2 29.78 16.11 -39.03
CA ALA A 2 29.71 15.28 -37.84
C ALA A 2 31.13 14.88 -37.42
N LYS A 3 31.51 15.18 -36.15
CA LYS A 3 32.79 14.72 -35.59
C LYS A 3 32.77 13.19 -35.63
N LYS A 4 33.73 12.58 -36.35
CA LYS A 4 33.97 11.13 -36.29
C LYS A 4 34.38 10.81 -34.85
N LYS A 5 33.56 9.99 -34.14
CA LYS A 5 33.92 9.45 -32.84
C LYS A 5 35.24 8.65 -32.96
N SER A 6 36.10 8.71 -31.94
CA SER A 6 37.32 7.90 -31.91
C SER A 6 36.93 6.42 -31.81
N PRO A 7 37.74 5.49 -32.35
CA PRO A 7 37.49 4.08 -32.21
C PRO A 7 37.36 3.60 -30.74
N TYR A 8 38.06 4.27 -29.84
CA TYR A 8 38.04 3.95 -28.40
C TYR A 8 36.73 4.41 -27.74
N GLU A 9 36.08 5.50 -28.19
CA GLU A 9 34.77 5.91 -27.67
C GLU A 9 33.66 4.93 -28.10
N LEU A 10 33.77 4.36 -29.29
CA LEU A 10 32.83 3.33 -29.77
C LEU A 10 32.94 2.05 -28.96
N ASP A 11 34.17 1.59 -28.68
CA ASP A 11 34.45 0.41 -27.87
C ASP A 11 33.96 0.55 -26.42
N PHE A 12 34.06 1.76 -25.87
CA PHE A 12 33.62 2.04 -24.52
C PHE A 12 32.09 2.09 -24.41
N GLU A 13 31.40 2.68 -25.38
CA GLU A 13 29.93 2.65 -25.46
C GLU A 13 29.40 1.22 -25.66
N GLU A 14 30.06 0.40 -26.48
CA GLU A 14 29.73 -1.00 -26.69
C GLU A 14 29.98 -1.84 -25.43
N TYR A 15 31.07 -1.60 -24.71
CA TYR A 15 31.37 -2.25 -23.43
C TYR A 15 30.31 -1.90 -22.37
N ILE A 16 29.88 -0.64 -22.27
CA ILE A 16 28.83 -0.21 -21.37
C ILE A 16 27.49 -0.91 -21.72
N ARG A 17 27.13 -0.99 -22.99
CA ARG A 17 25.91 -1.70 -23.45
C ARG A 17 25.95 -3.18 -23.15
N ASN A 18 27.09 -3.83 -23.35
CA ASN A 18 27.27 -5.25 -23.09
C ASN A 18 27.31 -5.59 -21.60
N SER A 19 27.55 -4.61 -20.72
CA SER A 19 27.53 -4.78 -19.27
C SER A 19 26.13 -4.53 -18.66
N GLU A 20 25.18 -4.03 -19.44
CA GLU A 20 23.81 -3.82 -19.00
C GLU A 20 23.08 -5.16 -18.73
N PRO A 21 22.19 -5.20 -17.72
CA PRO A 21 21.40 -6.38 -17.42
C PRO A 21 20.58 -6.85 -18.64
N ALA A 22 20.28 -8.13 -18.68
CA ALA A 22 19.39 -8.71 -19.70
C ALA A 22 18.00 -8.04 -19.66
N LYS A 23 17.29 -8.06 -20.80
CA LYS A 23 15.95 -7.45 -20.92
C LYS A 23 15.00 -7.87 -19.80
N LYS A 24 15.02 -9.15 -19.39
CA LYS A 24 14.20 -9.66 -18.29
C LYS A 24 14.55 -8.99 -16.95
N GLU A 25 15.82 -8.81 -16.66
CA GLU A 25 16.28 -8.17 -15.42
C GLU A 25 15.92 -6.68 -15.39
N LYS A 26 16.07 -5.99 -16.54
CA LYS A 26 15.63 -4.60 -16.68
C LYS A 26 14.11 -4.47 -16.46
N THR A 27 13.33 -5.35 -17.09
CA THR A 27 11.87 -5.37 -16.92
C THR A 27 11.51 -5.53 -15.44
N TYR A 28 12.11 -6.52 -14.77
CA TYR A 28 11.91 -6.73 -13.34
C TYR A 28 12.27 -5.49 -12.51
N ALA A 29 13.43 -4.89 -12.77
CA ALA A 29 13.89 -3.72 -12.02
C ALA A 29 12.91 -2.55 -12.15
N TRP A 30 12.42 -2.24 -13.37
CA TRP A 30 11.46 -1.19 -13.62
C TRP A 30 10.07 -1.51 -13.06
N THR A 31 9.56 -2.72 -13.24
CA THR A 31 8.25 -3.14 -12.71
C THR A 31 8.24 -3.03 -11.18
N THR A 32 9.30 -3.52 -10.53
CA THR A 32 9.46 -3.40 -9.07
C THR A 32 9.56 -1.94 -8.62
N ALA A 33 10.36 -1.14 -9.31
CA ALA A 33 10.56 0.28 -8.99
C ALA A 33 9.26 1.08 -9.05
N ILE A 34 8.48 0.86 -10.10
CA ILE A 34 7.17 1.52 -10.32
C ILE A 34 6.15 1.04 -9.30
N GLY A 35 6.06 -0.27 -9.06
CA GLY A 35 5.11 -0.84 -8.11
C GLY A 35 5.35 -0.41 -6.67
N LEU A 36 6.62 -0.23 -6.28
CA LEU A 36 6.97 0.25 -4.94
C LEU A 36 6.50 1.68 -4.64
N GLN A 37 6.16 2.48 -5.66
CA GLN A 37 5.62 3.83 -5.42
C GLN A 37 4.22 3.80 -4.78
N GLN A 38 3.48 2.71 -5.00
CA GLN A 38 2.14 2.55 -4.41
C GLN A 38 2.16 2.42 -2.88
N VAL A 39 3.29 2.09 -2.28
CA VAL A 39 3.48 2.08 -0.80
C VAL A 39 3.05 3.41 -0.18
N ASP A 40 3.34 4.52 -0.85
CA ASP A 40 3.02 5.88 -0.41
C ASP A 40 1.90 6.51 -1.26
N GLY A 41 1.17 5.69 -2.04
CA GLY A 41 0.07 6.13 -2.89
C GLY A 41 0.50 7.06 -4.02
N LEU A 42 1.73 6.90 -4.52
CA LEU A 42 2.28 7.67 -5.61
C LEU A 42 1.97 7.03 -6.96
N THR A 43 1.77 7.87 -7.97
CA THR A 43 1.48 7.42 -9.34
C THR A 43 2.54 7.98 -10.29
N PRO A 44 3.36 7.12 -10.90
CA PRO A 44 4.33 7.52 -11.92
C PRO A 44 3.69 8.09 -13.16
N SER A 45 4.40 8.99 -13.86
CA SER A 45 3.94 9.62 -15.07
C SER A 45 4.06 8.70 -16.31
N LYS A 46 3.31 9.05 -17.37
CA LYS A 46 3.46 8.40 -18.68
C LYS A 46 4.89 8.55 -19.22
N TYR A 47 5.53 9.68 -18.97
CA TYR A 47 6.91 9.95 -19.40
C TYR A 47 7.90 8.96 -18.79
N LEU A 48 7.72 8.59 -17.50
CA LEU A 48 8.54 7.55 -16.89
C LEU A 48 8.36 6.20 -17.60
N PHE A 49 7.12 5.78 -17.89
CA PHE A 49 6.86 4.51 -18.57
C PHE A 49 7.50 4.46 -19.97
N GLU A 50 7.44 5.56 -20.73
CA GLU A 50 8.09 5.68 -22.03
C GLU A 50 9.61 5.59 -21.93
N THR A 51 10.21 6.27 -20.95
CA THR A 51 11.66 6.22 -20.69
C THR A 51 12.10 4.83 -20.21
N ALA A 52 11.35 4.19 -19.31
CA ALA A 52 11.61 2.82 -18.86
C ALA A 52 11.59 1.83 -20.03
N LYS A 53 10.61 1.96 -20.93
CA LYS A 53 10.51 1.12 -22.14
C LYS A 53 11.76 1.25 -23.01
N ARG A 54 12.24 2.46 -23.25
CA ARG A 54 13.48 2.68 -24.03
C ARG A 54 14.70 1.99 -23.41
N ASN A 55 14.82 2.01 -22.09
CA ASN A 55 15.88 1.27 -21.41
C ASN A 55 15.69 -0.25 -21.52
N ILE A 56 14.47 -0.76 -21.33
CA ILE A 56 14.15 -2.19 -21.47
C ILE A 56 14.44 -2.70 -22.88
N ASP A 57 14.13 -1.89 -23.89
CA ASP A 57 14.37 -2.22 -25.30
C ASP A 57 15.84 -2.03 -25.72
N GLY A 58 16.70 -1.51 -24.82
CA GLY A 58 18.13 -1.34 -25.03
C GLY A 58 18.53 -0.11 -25.84
N GLU A 59 17.61 0.83 -26.03
CA GLU A 59 17.88 2.11 -26.72
C GLU A 59 18.78 3.03 -25.90
N ILE A 60 18.61 3.00 -24.57
CA ILE A 60 19.36 3.78 -23.60
C ILE A 60 19.79 2.90 -22.42
N SER A 61 20.87 3.26 -21.73
CA SER A 61 21.27 2.64 -20.47
C SER A 61 20.37 3.05 -19.32
N VAL A 62 20.40 2.33 -18.19
CA VAL A 62 19.63 2.71 -17.01
C VAL A 62 20.13 4.04 -16.42
N ALA A 63 21.41 4.33 -16.51
CA ALA A 63 22.00 5.60 -16.09
C ALA A 63 21.50 6.78 -16.94
N GLU A 64 21.43 6.60 -18.28
CA GLU A 64 20.85 7.59 -19.19
C GLU A 64 19.36 7.80 -18.89
N ALA A 65 18.59 6.73 -18.63
CA ALA A 65 17.20 6.83 -18.26
C ALA A 65 17.00 7.69 -16.99
N THR A 66 17.83 7.46 -15.96
CA THR A 66 17.79 8.26 -14.73
C THR A 66 18.13 9.72 -15.00
N SER A 67 19.17 9.99 -15.78
CA SER A 67 19.56 11.36 -16.17
C SER A 67 18.46 12.08 -16.98
N ILE A 68 17.79 11.38 -17.89
CA ILE A 68 16.68 11.91 -18.67
C ILE A 68 15.51 12.32 -17.76
N ILE A 69 15.17 11.48 -16.77
CA ILE A 69 14.10 11.79 -15.81
C ILE A 69 14.50 12.99 -14.93
N ASP A 70 15.71 13.03 -14.40
CA ASP A 70 16.18 14.15 -13.57
C ASP A 70 16.15 15.47 -14.38
N SER A 71 16.70 15.48 -15.61
CA SER A 71 16.72 16.64 -16.49
C SER A 71 15.32 17.13 -16.89
N TYR A 72 14.39 16.22 -17.11
CA TYR A 72 12.99 16.55 -17.43
C TYR A 72 12.35 17.39 -16.32
N TYR A 73 12.56 16.99 -15.04
CA TYR A 73 12.00 17.72 -13.92
C TYR A 73 12.79 19.00 -13.59
N GLU A 74 14.09 19.04 -13.84
CA GLU A 74 14.92 20.25 -13.69
C GLU A 74 14.52 21.34 -14.68
N SER A 75 14.13 20.96 -15.89
CA SER A 75 13.71 21.90 -16.96
C SER A 75 12.29 22.45 -16.77
N LYS A 76 11.46 21.86 -15.91
CA LYS A 76 10.10 22.35 -15.64
C LYS A 76 10.15 23.66 -14.86
N THR A 77 9.63 24.71 -15.47
CA THR A 77 9.54 26.06 -14.87
C THR A 77 8.37 26.20 -13.89
N ASP A 78 7.30 25.43 -14.08
CA ASP A 78 6.12 25.43 -13.22
C ASP A 78 6.09 24.16 -12.35
N ARG A 79 6.45 24.32 -11.09
CA ARG A 79 6.41 23.28 -10.05
C ARG A 79 5.25 23.47 -9.08
N SER A 80 4.34 24.40 -9.37
CA SER A 80 3.22 24.71 -8.50
C SER A 80 2.14 23.63 -8.56
N GLY A 81 2.02 22.85 -7.50
CA GLY A 81 0.91 21.91 -7.27
C GLY A 81 1.38 20.61 -6.63
N ASN A 82 0.76 20.25 -5.53
CA ASN A 82 1.05 19.04 -4.75
C ASN A 82 1.04 17.74 -5.59
N ASP A 83 0.27 17.70 -6.69
CA ASP A 83 0.22 16.56 -7.61
C ASP A 83 1.46 16.46 -8.50
N ASN A 84 2.05 17.58 -8.87
CA ASN A 84 3.29 17.62 -9.64
C ASN A 84 4.49 17.15 -8.81
N GLU A 85 4.59 17.58 -7.55
CA GLU A 85 5.65 17.16 -6.62
C GLU A 85 5.59 15.65 -6.34
N ARG A 86 4.40 15.09 -6.14
CA ARG A 86 4.20 13.66 -5.90
C ARG A 86 4.53 12.81 -7.13
N THR A 87 4.24 13.29 -8.32
CA THR A 87 4.60 12.62 -9.57
C THR A 87 6.10 12.71 -9.85
N GLU A 88 6.75 13.86 -9.57
CA GLU A 88 8.20 14.00 -9.65
C GLU A 88 8.90 13.02 -8.70
N GLU A 89 8.43 12.91 -7.45
CA GLU A 89 8.94 11.93 -6.49
C GLU A 89 8.81 10.51 -7.04
N ALA A 90 7.62 10.12 -7.53
CA ALA A 90 7.39 8.79 -8.08
C ALA A 90 8.36 8.47 -9.22
N ASP A 91 8.55 9.38 -10.15
CA ASP A 91 9.38 9.17 -11.33
C ASP A 91 10.87 9.10 -10.99
N LYS A 92 11.37 10.07 -10.24
CA LYS A 92 12.79 10.11 -9.85
C LYS A 92 13.16 8.91 -8.98
N VAL A 93 12.32 8.57 -7.99
CA VAL A 93 12.58 7.43 -7.12
C VAL A 93 12.49 6.12 -7.89
N SER A 94 11.54 5.96 -8.83
CA SER A 94 11.46 4.76 -9.68
C SER A 94 12.72 4.58 -10.52
N SER A 95 13.21 5.60 -11.21
CA SER A 95 14.42 5.50 -12.03
C SER A 95 15.64 5.09 -11.19
N ARG A 96 15.78 5.64 -9.99
CA ARG A 96 16.86 5.33 -9.06
C ARG A 96 16.75 3.92 -8.48
N ILE A 97 15.55 3.45 -8.15
CA ILE A 97 15.33 2.05 -7.73
C ILE A 97 15.74 1.10 -8.86
N ALA A 98 15.28 1.36 -10.10
CA ALA A 98 15.63 0.54 -11.25
C ALA A 98 17.15 0.47 -11.48
N GLN A 99 17.84 1.62 -11.35
CA GLN A 99 19.31 1.68 -11.42
C GLN A 99 19.97 0.85 -10.32
N ILE A 100 19.56 1.03 -9.05
CA ILE A 100 20.13 0.32 -7.90
C ILE A 100 19.88 -1.18 -7.99
N LEU A 101 18.70 -1.63 -8.43
CA LEU A 101 18.38 -3.05 -8.60
C LEU A 101 19.15 -3.69 -9.77
N SER A 102 19.60 -2.90 -10.74
CA SER A 102 20.46 -3.33 -11.86
C SER A 102 21.94 -3.46 -11.47
N GLU A 103 22.36 -2.83 -10.37
CA GLU A 103 23.73 -2.93 -9.86
C GLU A 103 23.96 -4.26 -9.13
N LYS A 104 25.09 -4.92 -9.39
CA LYS A 104 25.50 -6.15 -8.68
C LYS A 104 26.08 -5.86 -7.30
N SER A 105 26.66 -4.68 -7.10
CA SER A 105 27.30 -4.29 -5.83
C SER A 105 26.30 -4.20 -4.70
N PHE A 106 26.64 -4.78 -3.55
CA PHE A 106 25.90 -4.72 -2.32
C PHE A 106 26.86 -4.78 -1.13
N ASN A 107 26.59 -4.01 -0.09
CA ASN A 107 27.33 -4.05 1.17
C ASN A 107 26.34 -4.17 2.32
N PHE A 108 26.46 -5.24 3.09
CA PHE A 108 25.60 -5.44 4.26
C PHE A 108 26.11 -4.60 5.43
N SER A 109 25.62 -3.37 5.55
CA SER A 109 25.99 -2.44 6.63
C SER A 109 24.93 -1.36 6.85
N PRO A 110 24.85 -0.78 8.08
CA PRO A 110 23.99 0.40 8.34
C PRO A 110 24.31 1.59 7.43
N SER A 111 25.59 1.81 7.16
CA SER A 111 26.03 2.88 6.27
C SER A 111 25.53 2.70 4.83
N TYR A 112 25.46 1.47 4.35
CA TYR A 112 24.86 1.19 3.03
C TYR A 112 23.35 1.47 3.02
N LEU A 113 22.60 1.10 4.06
CA LEU A 113 21.18 1.42 4.18
C LEU A 113 20.95 2.94 4.16
N ILE A 114 21.77 3.70 4.90
CA ILE A 114 21.70 5.17 4.93
C ILE A 114 22.05 5.77 3.57
N ALA A 115 23.10 5.27 2.93
CA ALA A 115 23.50 5.70 1.59
C ALA A 115 22.44 5.36 0.53
N LEU A 116 21.80 4.18 0.65
CA LEU A 116 20.70 3.77 -0.20
C LEU A 116 19.51 4.75 -0.11
N HIS A 117 19.08 5.11 1.10
CA HIS A 117 18.06 6.14 1.30
C HIS A 117 18.49 7.48 0.68
N GLY A 118 19.74 7.87 0.88
CA GLY A 118 20.31 9.09 0.28
C GLY A 118 20.20 9.07 -1.25
N ARG A 119 20.59 7.97 -1.88
CA ARG A 119 20.51 7.80 -3.34
C ARG A 119 19.07 7.82 -3.87
N LEU A 120 18.15 7.17 -3.17
CA LEU A 120 16.73 7.12 -3.57
C LEU A 120 16.08 8.50 -3.55
N PHE A 121 16.35 9.29 -2.51
CA PHE A 121 15.58 10.49 -2.22
C PHE A 121 16.36 11.81 -2.35
N SER A 122 17.59 11.78 -2.88
CA SER A 122 18.37 12.98 -3.16
C SER A 122 17.58 13.98 -4.02
N GLY A 123 17.53 15.25 -3.60
CA GLY A 123 16.77 16.29 -4.28
C GLY A 123 15.24 16.18 -4.14
N ILE A 124 14.73 15.14 -3.46
CA ILE A 124 13.31 14.98 -3.11
C ILE A 124 13.11 15.39 -1.66
N PHE A 125 13.85 14.77 -0.73
CA PHE A 125 13.78 15.10 0.69
C PHE A 125 15.05 15.81 1.15
N LYS A 126 14.90 16.91 1.89
CA LYS A 126 16.04 17.66 2.47
C LYS A 126 16.86 16.80 3.46
N PHE A 127 16.26 15.75 3.99
CA PHE A 127 16.87 14.80 4.93
C PHE A 127 17.30 13.48 4.26
N ALA A 128 17.38 13.42 2.94
CA ALA A 128 17.82 12.21 2.23
C ALA A 128 19.18 11.72 2.76
N GLY A 129 19.27 10.45 3.17
CA GLY A 129 20.48 9.87 3.74
C GLY A 129 20.83 10.34 5.15
N LYS A 130 19.89 10.94 5.89
CA LYS A 130 20.10 11.36 7.27
C LYS A 130 19.16 10.58 8.20
N ILE A 131 19.72 10.07 9.28
CA ILE A 131 18.92 9.49 10.37
C ILE A 131 18.13 10.63 11.03
N TRP A 132 16.89 10.34 11.36
CA TRP A 132 15.95 11.29 11.96
C TRP A 132 16.33 11.60 13.42
N ASP A 133 16.03 12.80 13.91
CA ASP A 133 16.45 13.29 15.22
C ASP A 133 15.28 13.58 16.19
N TYR A 134 14.05 13.20 15.80
CA TYR A 134 12.88 13.27 16.66
C TYR A 134 11.94 12.07 16.46
N ASP A 135 11.12 11.76 17.49
CA ASP A 135 10.22 10.62 17.47
C ASP A 135 9.10 10.80 16.44
N ILE A 136 8.82 9.71 15.71
CA ILE A 136 7.83 9.68 14.65
C ILE A 136 6.63 8.85 15.07
N SER A 137 5.44 9.32 14.72
CA SER A 137 4.19 8.57 14.81
C SER A 137 3.44 8.69 13.50
N LYS A 138 2.97 7.56 12.94
CA LYS A 138 2.21 7.51 11.68
C LYS A 138 0.91 6.77 11.88
N LYS A 139 -0.20 7.37 11.50
CA LYS A 139 -1.50 6.70 11.50
C LYS A 139 -1.55 5.67 10.39
N GLU A 140 -1.77 4.40 10.76
CA GLU A 140 -1.80 3.28 9.84
C GLU A 140 -3.24 2.83 9.59
N TRP A 141 -3.59 2.71 8.29
CA TRP A 141 -4.93 2.24 7.91
C TRP A 141 -5.24 0.85 8.48
N VAL A 142 -4.28 -0.07 8.41
CA VAL A 142 -4.44 -1.46 8.86
C VAL A 142 -4.66 -1.56 10.38
N LEU A 143 -4.35 -0.50 11.12
CA LEU A 143 -4.51 -0.37 12.58
C LEU A 143 -5.71 0.52 12.97
N ASP A 144 -6.65 0.77 12.07
CA ASP A 144 -7.79 1.67 12.30
C ASP A 144 -7.35 3.08 12.76
N GLY A 145 -6.24 3.57 12.21
CA GLY A 145 -5.67 4.89 12.52
C GLY A 145 -4.76 4.94 13.73
N ASP A 146 -4.46 3.81 14.37
CA ASP A 146 -3.43 3.70 15.40
C ASP A 146 -2.02 3.65 14.75
N SER A 147 -0.96 3.68 15.56
CA SER A 147 0.44 3.75 15.13
C SER A 147 1.25 2.60 15.68
N VAL A 148 2.26 2.16 14.93
CA VAL A 148 3.33 1.30 15.45
C VAL A 148 4.22 2.14 16.38
N MET A 149 4.77 1.51 17.40
CA MET A 149 5.86 2.07 18.18
C MET A 149 7.17 1.93 17.39
N TYR A 150 7.66 3.04 16.84
CA TYR A 150 8.94 3.09 16.15
C TYR A 150 10.10 3.27 17.13
N GLY A 151 11.34 3.11 16.66
CA GLY A 151 12.54 3.37 17.45
C GLY A 151 12.60 4.81 17.96
N ALA A 152 13.06 4.99 19.20
CA ALA A 152 13.27 6.32 19.76
C ALA A 152 14.43 7.04 19.03
N ALA A 153 14.26 8.31 18.70
CA ALA A 153 15.17 9.06 17.85
C ALA A 153 16.63 9.00 18.32
N PHE A 154 16.87 9.08 19.62
CA PHE A 154 18.22 9.04 20.21
C PHE A 154 18.90 7.66 20.15
N GLU A 155 18.13 6.59 19.89
CA GLU A 155 18.62 5.20 19.83
C GLU A 155 18.73 4.64 18.40
N LEU A 156 18.20 5.33 17.38
CA LEU A 156 18.08 4.80 16.02
C LEU A 156 19.40 4.29 15.44
N LYS A 157 20.50 5.02 15.66
CA LYS A 157 21.82 4.60 15.19
C LYS A 157 22.29 3.34 15.91
N ALA A 158 22.16 3.31 17.23
CA ALA A 158 22.57 2.16 18.04
C ALA A 158 21.71 0.92 17.71
N ALA A 159 20.40 1.10 17.48
CA ALA A 159 19.49 0.04 17.07
C ALA A 159 19.86 -0.53 15.69
N LEU A 160 20.21 0.33 14.71
CA LEU A 160 20.71 -0.12 13.42
C LEU A 160 22.01 -0.91 13.56
N ASP A 161 22.99 -0.36 14.27
CA ASP A 161 24.30 -1.01 14.48
C ASP A 161 24.09 -2.38 15.15
N TYR A 162 23.22 -2.48 16.16
CA TYR A 162 22.90 -3.71 16.88
C TYR A 162 22.24 -4.74 15.96
N ASP A 163 21.16 -4.40 15.26
CA ASP A 163 20.42 -5.36 14.43
C ASP A 163 21.28 -5.87 13.25
N PHE A 164 22.10 -4.99 12.65
CA PHE A 164 23.05 -5.41 11.62
C PHE A 164 24.17 -6.31 12.15
N GLU A 165 24.62 -6.10 13.37
CA GLU A 165 25.64 -6.93 13.99
C GLU A 165 25.07 -8.31 14.36
N GLN A 166 23.86 -8.38 14.91
CA GLN A 166 23.17 -9.64 15.16
C GLN A 166 22.99 -10.45 13.88
N GLU A 167 22.52 -9.81 12.80
CA GLU A 167 22.32 -10.46 11.51
C GLU A 167 23.64 -10.92 10.87
N ARG A 168 24.72 -10.16 11.02
CA ARG A 168 26.05 -10.55 10.52
C ARG A 168 26.60 -11.80 11.20
N HIS A 169 26.30 -12.01 12.49
CA HIS A 169 26.70 -13.18 13.24
C HIS A 169 25.73 -14.35 13.09
N PHE A 170 24.56 -14.12 12.52
CA PHE A 170 23.60 -15.18 12.29
C PHE A 170 24.06 -16.13 11.20
N SER A 171 23.87 -17.43 11.43
CA SER A 171 24.28 -18.48 10.46
C SER A 171 23.08 -19.15 9.82
N TYR A 172 22.96 -18.98 8.54
CA TYR A 172 21.95 -19.67 7.71
C TYR A 172 22.30 -21.15 7.42
N LYS A 173 23.48 -21.64 7.88
CA LYS A 173 23.90 -23.03 7.66
C LYS A 173 22.98 -23.98 8.44
N ASN A 174 22.56 -25.05 7.76
CA ASN A 174 21.71 -26.12 8.32
C ASN A 174 20.29 -25.70 8.69
N LEU A 175 19.86 -24.49 8.33
CA LEU A 175 18.46 -24.11 8.48
C LEU A 175 17.63 -24.73 7.36
N THR A 176 16.41 -25.11 7.68
CA THR A 176 15.37 -25.36 6.70
C THR A 176 14.97 -24.07 5.97
N LEU A 177 14.37 -24.18 4.81
CA LEU A 177 13.85 -23.01 4.09
C LEU A 177 12.79 -22.27 4.92
N GLU A 178 12.00 -23.00 5.70
CA GLU A 178 10.99 -22.41 6.60
C GLU A 178 11.63 -21.58 7.71
N GLU A 179 12.66 -22.12 8.39
CA GLU A 179 13.40 -21.38 9.41
C GLU A 179 14.11 -20.16 8.81
N THR A 180 14.64 -20.30 7.61
CA THR A 180 15.24 -19.18 6.87
C THR A 180 14.23 -18.07 6.59
N VAL A 181 13.01 -18.41 6.13
CA VAL A 181 11.94 -17.43 5.90
C VAL A 181 11.54 -16.74 7.20
N LYS A 182 11.37 -17.48 8.29
CA LYS A 182 11.04 -16.90 9.59
C LYS A 182 12.11 -15.92 10.07
N HIS A 183 13.38 -16.29 9.92
CA HIS A 183 14.47 -15.40 10.32
C HIS A 183 14.55 -14.14 9.45
N ILE A 184 14.44 -14.26 8.13
CA ILE A 184 14.38 -13.12 7.23
C ILE A 184 13.19 -12.21 7.57
N THR A 185 12.02 -12.79 7.84
CA THR A 185 10.83 -12.05 8.28
C THR A 185 11.12 -11.24 9.53
N PHE A 186 11.74 -11.88 10.53
CA PHE A 186 12.11 -11.22 11.79
C PHE A 186 13.09 -10.06 11.55
N PHE A 187 14.19 -10.30 10.83
CA PHE A 187 15.20 -9.28 10.55
C PHE A 187 14.63 -8.09 9.78
N VAL A 188 13.90 -8.33 8.70
CA VAL A 188 13.32 -7.25 7.87
C VAL A 188 12.25 -6.48 8.62
N SER A 189 11.45 -7.15 9.46
CA SER A 189 10.44 -6.52 10.31
C SER A 189 11.08 -5.55 11.30
N ARG A 190 12.13 -5.98 12.01
CA ARG A 190 12.87 -5.15 12.97
C ARG A 190 13.57 -3.97 12.30
N LEU A 191 14.25 -4.22 11.17
CA LEU A 191 14.91 -3.18 10.38
C LEU A 191 13.93 -2.06 10.00
N TRP A 192 12.71 -2.44 9.56
CA TRP A 192 11.67 -1.48 9.24
C TRP A 192 11.14 -0.74 10.48
N GLN A 193 10.99 -1.44 11.63
CA GLN A 193 10.49 -0.86 12.89
C GLN A 193 11.41 0.22 13.45
N ILE A 194 12.71 0.11 13.26
CA ILE A 194 13.67 1.17 13.64
C ILE A 194 13.24 2.51 13.05
N HIS A 195 12.71 2.50 11.82
CA HIS A 195 12.15 3.68 11.13
C HIS A 195 13.12 4.85 11.08
N ALA A 196 14.34 4.57 10.64
CA ALA A 196 15.50 5.47 10.74
C ALA A 196 15.37 6.81 9.99
N PHE A 197 14.40 6.94 9.07
CA PHE A 197 14.25 8.11 8.21
C PHE A 197 12.88 8.77 8.39
N GLY A 198 12.80 10.08 8.15
CA GLY A 198 11.53 10.82 8.24
C GLY A 198 10.46 10.34 7.26
N GLU A 199 10.85 9.93 6.06
CA GLU A 199 9.97 9.38 5.01
C GLU A 199 10.74 8.35 4.19
N GLY A 200 10.04 7.51 3.38
CA GLY A 200 10.69 6.56 2.46
C GLY A 200 11.22 5.28 3.10
N ASN A 201 10.95 5.02 4.39
CA ASN A 201 11.45 3.84 5.10
C ASN A 201 11.06 2.54 4.42
N THR A 202 9.80 2.36 4.03
CA THR A 202 9.33 1.11 3.42
C THR A 202 9.98 0.86 2.06
N ARG A 203 10.11 1.88 1.20
CA ARG A 203 10.77 1.75 -0.11
C ARG A 203 12.25 1.41 0.07
N THR A 204 12.94 2.07 1.00
CA THR A 204 14.34 1.77 1.33
C THR A 204 14.50 0.34 1.84
N THR A 205 13.65 -0.09 2.79
CA THR A 205 13.67 -1.46 3.32
C THR A 205 13.41 -2.48 2.22
N ALA A 206 12.44 -2.26 1.33
CA ALA A 206 12.17 -3.18 0.21
C ALA A 206 13.37 -3.34 -0.72
N VAL A 207 13.98 -2.23 -1.17
CA VAL A 207 15.16 -2.27 -2.06
C VAL A 207 16.34 -2.91 -1.36
N PHE A 208 16.59 -2.57 -0.09
CA PHE A 208 17.64 -3.21 0.71
C PHE A 208 17.40 -4.72 0.82
N THR A 209 16.18 -5.14 1.15
CA THR A 209 15.79 -6.55 1.29
C THR A 209 16.02 -7.32 0.00
N ILE A 210 15.62 -6.79 -1.16
CA ILE A 210 15.86 -7.44 -2.46
C ILE A 210 17.37 -7.66 -2.69
N LYS A 211 18.19 -6.63 -2.45
CA LYS A 211 19.64 -6.72 -2.59
C LYS A 211 20.25 -7.70 -1.60
N TYR A 212 19.78 -7.69 -0.35
CA TYR A 212 20.24 -8.62 0.68
C TYR A 212 19.91 -10.06 0.34
N LEU A 213 18.66 -10.36 -0.05
CA LEU A 213 18.24 -11.69 -0.47
C LEU A 213 19.08 -12.22 -1.65
N ARG A 214 19.35 -11.37 -2.64
CA ARG A 214 20.23 -11.72 -3.77
C ARG A 214 21.67 -12.02 -3.30
N SER A 215 22.18 -11.30 -2.30
CA SER A 215 23.52 -11.56 -1.75
C SER A 215 23.61 -12.88 -0.98
N LEU A 216 22.47 -13.37 -0.45
CA LEU A 216 22.33 -14.70 0.15
C LEU A 216 22.13 -15.82 -0.89
N GLY A 217 22.03 -15.49 -2.18
CA GLY A 217 21.84 -16.45 -3.28
C GLY A 217 20.39 -16.76 -3.60
N PHE A 218 19.42 -16.04 -2.99
CA PHE A 218 18.01 -16.21 -3.33
C PHE A 218 17.65 -15.50 -4.64
N ASN A 219 16.82 -16.16 -5.44
CA ASN A 219 16.18 -15.50 -6.58
C ASN A 219 14.98 -14.68 -6.11
N ALA A 220 15.16 -13.37 -5.98
CA ALA A 220 14.10 -12.43 -5.61
C ALA A 220 13.59 -11.66 -6.84
N ASP A 221 13.43 -12.36 -7.98
CA ASP A 221 13.14 -11.77 -9.29
C ASP A 221 11.68 -11.98 -9.74
N ASN A 222 10.79 -12.43 -8.86
CA ASN A 222 9.36 -12.42 -9.14
C ASN A 222 8.76 -11.02 -8.87
N GLU A 223 7.65 -10.70 -9.52
CA GLU A 223 7.01 -9.38 -9.47
C GLU A 223 6.28 -9.10 -8.15
N LEU A 224 6.54 -9.88 -7.11
CA LEU A 224 5.77 -9.86 -5.87
C LEU A 224 5.83 -8.49 -5.17
N PHE A 225 7.00 -7.86 -5.12
CA PHE A 225 7.14 -6.49 -4.58
C PHE A 225 6.38 -5.46 -5.40
N ALA A 226 6.33 -5.64 -6.71
CA ALA A 226 5.59 -4.73 -7.59
C ALA A 226 4.08 -4.82 -7.37
N GLU A 227 3.56 -6.05 -7.36
CA GLU A 227 2.12 -6.30 -7.27
C GLU A 227 1.56 -6.14 -5.86
N ASN A 228 2.40 -6.39 -4.84
CA ASN A 228 1.97 -6.47 -3.44
C ASN A 228 2.72 -5.50 -2.52
N SER A 229 3.20 -4.36 -3.04
CA SER A 229 3.95 -3.37 -2.26
C SER A 229 3.15 -2.82 -1.07
N TRP A 230 1.84 -2.56 -1.27
CA TRP A 230 0.94 -2.13 -0.22
C TRP A 230 0.68 -3.23 0.83
N TYR A 231 0.60 -4.50 0.39
CA TYR A 231 0.52 -5.63 1.31
C TYR A 231 1.80 -5.75 2.13
N PHE A 232 2.97 -5.67 1.50
CA PHE A 232 4.27 -5.72 2.18
C PHE A 232 4.36 -4.66 3.29
N ARG A 233 3.98 -3.41 2.99
CA ARG A 233 3.94 -2.33 3.98
C ARG A 233 3.01 -2.67 5.16
N ASN A 234 1.78 -3.09 4.87
CA ASN A 234 0.81 -3.42 5.91
C ASN A 234 1.23 -4.65 6.73
N ALA A 235 1.91 -5.62 6.10
CA ALA A 235 2.46 -6.78 6.79
C ALA A 235 3.59 -6.39 7.77
N LEU A 236 4.46 -5.45 7.39
CA LEU A 236 5.45 -4.86 8.29
C LEU A 236 4.80 -4.15 9.48
N VAL A 237 3.74 -3.38 9.24
CA VAL A 237 2.95 -2.74 10.31
C VAL A 237 2.38 -3.78 11.27
N ARG A 238 1.75 -4.85 10.74
CA ARG A 238 1.13 -5.91 11.56
C ARG A 238 2.15 -6.75 12.34
N ALA A 239 3.34 -6.94 11.78
CA ALA A 239 4.42 -7.66 12.45
C ALA A 239 5.00 -6.91 13.65
N ASN A 240 4.75 -5.60 13.78
CA ASN A 240 5.33 -4.73 14.81
C ASN A 240 4.28 -4.01 15.68
N TYR A 241 3.01 -4.37 15.57
CA TYR A 241 1.96 -3.70 16.33
C TYR A 241 1.44 -4.54 17.47
N ASN A 242 1.54 -4.00 18.68
CA ASN A 242 0.97 -4.55 19.91
C ASN A 242 0.03 -3.52 20.57
N ASN A 243 -1.18 -3.96 20.94
CA ASN A 243 -2.09 -3.22 21.79
C ASN A 243 -2.79 -4.17 22.77
N LEU A 244 -2.16 -4.37 23.92
CA LEU A 244 -2.63 -5.32 24.94
C LEU A 244 -4.01 -4.94 25.51
N GLN A 245 -4.33 -3.63 25.53
CA GLN A 245 -5.65 -3.17 26.01
C GLN A 245 -6.78 -3.60 25.06
N LYS A 246 -6.50 -3.69 23.76
CA LYS A 246 -7.42 -4.18 22.74
C LYS A 246 -7.30 -5.69 22.47
N GLY A 247 -6.42 -6.40 23.20
CA GLY A 247 -6.12 -7.82 22.95
C GLY A 247 -5.48 -8.09 21.60
N ILE A 248 -4.80 -7.09 21.01
CA ILE A 248 -4.15 -7.20 19.70
C ILE A 248 -2.66 -7.42 19.91
N HIS A 249 -2.14 -8.49 19.32
CA HIS A 249 -0.73 -8.84 19.34
C HIS A 249 -0.10 -8.63 17.96
N GLU A 250 1.22 -8.47 17.95
CA GLU A 250 2.02 -8.54 16.73
C GLU A 250 1.74 -9.84 15.98
N ASN A 251 1.69 -9.74 14.66
CA ASN A 251 1.45 -10.89 13.80
C ASN A 251 2.40 -10.90 12.62
N PRO A 252 3.52 -11.61 12.69
CA PRO A 252 4.48 -11.74 11.60
C PRO A 252 4.01 -12.68 10.47
N GLU A 253 2.97 -13.51 10.68
CA GLU A 253 2.52 -14.50 9.68
C GLU A 253 2.17 -13.86 8.32
N PHE A 254 1.66 -12.64 8.31
CA PHE A 254 1.38 -11.94 7.06
C PHE A 254 2.65 -11.64 6.27
N LEU A 255 3.71 -11.22 6.96
CA LEU A 255 5.00 -10.98 6.34
C LEU A 255 5.70 -12.29 5.95
N GLU A 256 5.55 -13.35 6.77
CA GLU A 256 6.03 -14.70 6.41
C GLU A 256 5.36 -15.19 5.12
N LYS A 257 4.04 -15.05 4.95
CA LYS A 257 3.34 -15.41 3.71
C LYS A 257 3.89 -14.67 2.50
N PHE A 258 4.23 -13.40 2.65
CA PHE A 258 4.88 -12.64 1.59
C PHE A 258 6.23 -13.23 1.21
N PHE A 259 7.09 -13.52 2.19
CA PHE A 259 8.42 -14.11 1.93
C PHE A 259 8.34 -15.57 1.48
N ARG A 260 7.37 -16.34 1.91
CA ARG A 260 7.13 -17.71 1.39
C ARG A 260 6.77 -17.67 -0.09
N ASN A 261 5.90 -16.76 -0.50
CA ASN A 261 5.60 -16.57 -1.92
C ASN A 261 6.83 -16.10 -2.70
N LEU A 262 7.63 -15.19 -2.13
CA LEU A 262 8.82 -14.64 -2.78
C LEU A 262 9.92 -15.68 -2.95
N LEU A 263 10.24 -16.44 -1.91
CA LEU A 263 11.44 -17.28 -1.82
C LEU A 263 11.16 -18.76 -2.12
N LEU A 264 9.95 -19.24 -1.79
CA LEU A 264 9.59 -20.65 -1.95
C LEU A 264 8.63 -20.87 -3.14
N GLY A 265 8.19 -19.82 -3.81
CA GLY A 265 7.23 -19.91 -4.91
C GLY A 265 5.84 -20.39 -4.48
N GLU A 266 5.50 -20.21 -3.21
CA GLU A 266 4.15 -20.49 -2.72
C GLU A 266 3.13 -19.45 -3.24
N HIS A 267 1.86 -19.81 -3.18
CA HIS A 267 0.76 -18.96 -3.67
C HIS A 267 -0.19 -18.58 -2.53
N ASN A 268 0.36 -18.13 -1.39
CA ASN A 268 -0.45 -17.63 -0.31
C ASN A 268 -1.22 -16.38 -0.76
N GLU A 269 -2.48 -16.27 -0.34
CA GLU A 269 -3.32 -15.13 -0.66
C GLU A 269 -2.86 -13.87 0.10
N LEU A 270 -2.46 -12.83 -0.64
CA LEU A 270 -1.94 -11.57 -0.11
C LEU A 270 -3.02 -10.47 -0.21
N LYS A 271 -4.02 -10.51 0.67
CA LYS A 271 -5.12 -9.53 0.68
C LYS A 271 -5.04 -8.61 1.87
N ASN A 272 -4.92 -7.31 1.63
CA ASN A 272 -4.80 -6.27 2.65
C ASN A 272 -5.97 -6.27 3.66
N ARG A 273 -7.19 -6.63 3.24
CA ARG A 273 -8.35 -6.72 4.14
C ARG A 273 -8.17 -7.69 5.32
N PHE A 274 -7.35 -8.73 5.16
CA PHE A 274 -7.10 -9.71 6.23
C PHE A 274 -6.08 -9.20 7.27
N LEU A 275 -5.31 -8.18 6.92
CA LEU A 275 -4.32 -7.58 7.80
C LEU A 275 -4.95 -6.53 8.73
N HIS A 276 -6.10 -5.99 8.36
CA HIS A 276 -6.78 -4.98 9.18
C HIS A 276 -7.17 -5.57 10.54
N ILE A 277 -6.92 -4.83 11.62
CA ILE A 277 -7.19 -5.32 12.99
C ILE A 277 -8.66 -5.65 13.24
N MET A 278 -9.57 -5.05 12.48
CA MET A 278 -11.01 -5.32 12.50
C MET A 278 -11.45 -6.37 11.47
N ALA A 279 -10.52 -7.15 10.90
CA ALA A 279 -10.83 -8.10 9.82
C ALA A 279 -11.83 -9.18 10.25
N LYS A 280 -11.80 -9.62 11.50
CA LYS A 280 -12.75 -10.63 12.05
C LYS A 280 -14.19 -10.11 12.01
N ASP A 281 -14.40 -8.86 12.40
CA ASP A 281 -15.74 -8.26 12.40
C ASP A 281 -16.34 -8.18 11.00
N PHE A 282 -15.49 -7.91 9.98
CA PHE A 282 -15.92 -7.91 8.58
C PHE A 282 -16.24 -9.31 8.02
N LEU A 283 -15.59 -10.36 8.54
CA LEU A 283 -15.85 -11.74 8.13
C LEU A 283 -17.12 -12.28 8.76
N GLU A 284 -17.37 -11.99 10.04
CA GLU A 284 -18.58 -12.40 10.76
C GLU A 284 -19.85 -11.76 10.17
N ILE A 285 -19.77 -10.49 9.74
CA ILE A 285 -20.88 -9.81 9.05
C ILE A 285 -21.21 -10.53 7.74
N LYS A 286 -20.20 -10.95 6.95
CA LYS A 286 -20.42 -11.67 5.68
C LYS A 286 -20.93 -13.11 5.85
N GLU A 287 -20.55 -13.78 6.94
CA GLU A 287 -21.07 -15.12 7.24
C GLU A 287 -22.52 -15.05 7.71
N ASN A 288 -22.87 -14.05 8.50
CA ASN A 288 -24.27 -13.80 8.89
C ASN A 288 -25.15 -13.46 7.69
N ASP A 289 -24.68 -12.63 6.75
CA ASP A 289 -25.40 -12.32 5.51
C ASP A 289 -25.58 -13.56 4.62
N LYS A 290 -24.58 -14.45 4.53
CA LYS A 290 -24.69 -15.72 3.79
C LYS A 290 -25.66 -16.69 4.45
N ASN A 291 -25.69 -16.74 5.78
CA ASN A 291 -26.62 -17.60 6.53
C ASN A 291 -28.07 -17.10 6.40
N VAL A 292 -28.29 -15.78 6.33
CA VAL A 292 -29.59 -15.20 6.03
C VAL A 292 -30.04 -15.58 4.62
N THR A 293 -29.18 -15.47 3.61
CA THR A 293 -29.48 -15.82 2.22
C THR A 293 -29.69 -17.34 2.04
N ALA A 294 -28.94 -18.19 2.76
CA ALA A 294 -29.08 -19.63 2.73
C ALA A 294 -30.39 -20.11 3.40
N ASN A 295 -30.89 -19.43 4.43
CA ASN A 295 -32.17 -19.70 5.06
C ASN A 295 -33.35 -19.28 4.17
N TYR A 296 -33.24 -18.21 3.40
CA TYR A 296 -34.22 -17.83 2.38
C TYR A 296 -34.32 -18.87 1.25
N GLY A 297 -33.20 -19.42 0.78
CA GLY A 297 -33.16 -20.48 -0.23
C GLY A 297 -33.79 -21.80 0.24
N LYS A 298 -33.71 -22.12 1.52
CA LYS A 298 -34.36 -23.33 2.10
C LYS A 298 -35.87 -23.19 2.30
N VAL A 299 -36.35 -21.98 2.57
CA VAL A 299 -37.78 -21.69 2.72
C VAL A 299 -38.50 -21.74 1.38
N THR A 300 -37.84 -21.32 0.28
CA THR A 300 -38.47 -21.43 -1.07
C THR A 300 -38.47 -22.84 -1.64
N ALA A 301 -37.56 -23.74 -1.23
CA ALA A 301 -37.49 -25.12 -1.74
C ALA A 301 -38.51 -26.07 -1.09
N ASN A 302 -39.12 -25.73 0.05
CA ASN A 302 -40.08 -26.60 0.78
C ASN A 302 -41.54 -26.26 0.54
N ASN A 303 -41.90 -25.32 -0.33
CA ASN A 303 -43.29 -24.83 -0.48
C ASN A 303 -43.96 -25.13 -1.83
N GLU A 304 -43.55 -26.17 -2.54
CA GLU A 304 -44.27 -26.55 -3.78
C GLU A 304 -45.61 -27.31 -3.55
N ASN A 305 -46.04 -27.56 -2.29
CA ASN A 305 -47.24 -28.39 -2.06
C ASN A 305 -48.38 -27.78 -1.20
N ASP A 306 -48.41 -26.47 -0.94
CA ASP A 306 -49.57 -25.89 -0.25
C ASP A 306 -49.91 -24.46 -0.69
N THR A 307 -50.80 -24.36 -1.68
CA THR A 307 -51.30 -23.08 -2.23
C THR A 307 -52.11 -22.23 -1.25
N ARG A 308 -52.49 -22.74 -0.07
CA ARG A 308 -53.19 -21.97 0.97
C ARG A 308 -52.25 -21.21 1.89
N ASN A 309 -50.99 -21.64 2.01
CA ASN A 309 -49.99 -20.95 2.83
C ASN A 309 -49.27 -19.81 2.08
N VAL A 310 -49.27 -19.83 0.74
CA VAL A 310 -48.62 -18.81 -0.08
C VAL A 310 -49.24 -17.41 0.13
N LYS A 311 -50.58 -17.31 0.36
CA LYS A 311 -51.20 -16.00 0.66
C LYS A 311 -50.86 -15.46 2.04
N LYS A 312 -50.64 -16.31 3.06
CA LYS A 312 -50.24 -15.90 4.40
C LYS A 312 -48.73 -15.52 4.46
N VAL A 313 -47.90 -16.23 3.72
CA VAL A 313 -46.46 -15.95 3.63
C VAL A 313 -46.19 -14.63 2.86
N SER A 314 -46.95 -14.36 1.77
CA SER A 314 -46.81 -13.09 1.03
C SER A 314 -47.28 -11.86 1.82
N VAL A 315 -48.21 -12.02 2.79
CA VAL A 315 -48.61 -10.93 3.70
C VAL A 315 -47.57 -10.71 4.77
N ASN A 316 -46.89 -11.78 5.23
CA ASN A 316 -45.76 -11.66 6.15
C ASN A 316 -44.52 -11.11 5.45
N ASP A 317 -44.27 -11.46 4.18
CA ASP A 317 -43.18 -10.87 3.38
C ASP A 317 -43.36 -9.36 3.20
N LYS A 318 -44.57 -8.87 2.99
CA LYS A 318 -44.81 -7.42 2.95
C LYS A 318 -44.57 -6.74 4.31
N ASN A 319 -44.86 -7.43 5.41
CA ASN A 319 -44.59 -6.91 6.75
C ASN A 319 -43.10 -7.00 7.11
N VAL A 320 -42.38 -8.04 6.69
CA VAL A 320 -40.92 -8.18 6.86
C VAL A 320 -40.20 -7.18 5.98
N THR A 321 -40.62 -7.01 4.72
CA THR A 321 -40.01 -5.99 3.83
C THR A 321 -40.34 -4.58 4.32
N ARG A 322 -41.55 -4.32 4.85
CA ARG A 322 -41.88 -3.06 5.51
C ARG A 322 -41.06 -2.83 6.78
N ASN A 323 -40.92 -3.87 7.62
CA ASN A 323 -40.14 -3.74 8.87
C ASN A 323 -38.63 -3.57 8.60
N VAL A 324 -38.08 -4.22 7.57
CA VAL A 324 -36.70 -4.03 7.15
C VAL A 324 -36.48 -2.67 6.49
N THR A 325 -37.44 -2.18 5.69
CA THR A 325 -37.38 -0.83 5.12
C THR A 325 -37.60 0.24 6.21
N VAL A 326 -38.50 0.01 7.16
CA VAL A 326 -38.70 0.88 8.33
C VAL A 326 -37.50 0.81 9.28
N ASN A 327 -36.88 -0.34 9.47
CA ASN A 327 -35.63 -0.44 10.24
C ASN A 327 -34.42 0.17 9.51
N SER A 328 -34.35 0.13 8.19
CA SER A 328 -33.31 0.89 7.45
C SER A 328 -33.59 2.40 7.46
N GLU A 329 -34.83 2.82 7.58
CA GLU A 329 -35.18 4.22 7.89
C GLU A 329 -34.93 4.58 9.37
N ASN A 330 -35.01 3.59 10.30
CA ASN A 330 -34.80 3.78 11.75
C ASN A 330 -33.37 3.42 12.22
N ILE A 331 -32.48 2.88 11.39
CA ILE A 331 -31.04 2.71 11.71
C ILE A 331 -30.36 4.07 11.93
N SER A 332 -31.02 5.18 11.58
CA SER A 332 -30.60 6.53 11.98
C SER A 332 -30.99 6.93 13.42
N VAL A 333 -31.63 6.02 14.19
CA VAL A 333 -32.23 6.44 15.49
C VAL A 333 -32.16 5.32 16.53
N ASN A 334 -31.00 5.01 17.05
CA ASN A 334 -30.92 4.51 18.43
C ASN A 334 -29.48 4.55 18.97
N ASN A 335 -29.10 5.72 19.39
CA ASN A 335 -28.39 5.93 20.65
C ASN A 335 -28.56 7.40 21.08
N LYS A 336 -29.38 7.61 22.08
CA LYS A 336 -29.78 8.89 22.70
C LYS A 336 -30.75 9.74 21.85
N ASN A 337 -32.04 9.56 22.06
CA ASN A 337 -33.17 10.56 21.97
C ASN A 337 -32.94 11.89 21.24
N ILE A 338 -32.28 11.89 20.06
CA ILE A 338 -32.25 13.03 19.14
C ILE A 338 -32.59 12.52 17.76
N THR A 339 -33.81 12.77 17.32
CA THR A 339 -34.28 12.44 15.97
C THR A 339 -33.68 13.43 14.97
N VAL A 340 -32.58 13.06 14.30
CA VAL A 340 -32.02 13.87 13.22
C VAL A 340 -32.89 13.64 11.97
N LYS A 341 -33.66 14.64 11.55
CA LYS A 341 -34.42 14.61 10.29
C LYS A 341 -33.49 14.82 9.12
N LEU A 342 -33.12 13.73 8.41
CA LEU A 342 -32.31 13.79 7.19
C LEU A 342 -33.13 14.29 5.99
N THR A 343 -32.54 15.19 5.20
CA THR A 343 -33.13 15.61 3.91
C THR A 343 -33.00 14.47 2.88
N GLN A 344 -33.82 14.51 1.81
CA GLN A 344 -33.73 13.51 0.75
C GLN A 344 -32.33 13.45 0.13
N THR A 345 -31.71 14.58 -0.17
CA THR A 345 -30.32 14.65 -0.67
C THR A 345 -29.31 14.01 0.28
N GLN A 346 -29.48 14.15 1.59
CA GLN A 346 -28.60 13.49 2.57
C GLN A 346 -28.78 11.97 2.57
N LYS A 347 -30.01 11.48 2.43
CA LYS A 347 -30.28 10.04 2.28
C LYS A 347 -29.65 9.48 1.02
N ASP A 348 -29.76 10.19 -0.10
CA ASP A 348 -29.18 9.76 -1.39
C ASP A 348 -27.65 9.73 -1.33
N ILE A 349 -27.02 10.71 -0.67
CA ILE A 349 -25.57 10.73 -0.41
C ILE A 349 -25.17 9.53 0.45
N LEU A 350 -25.91 9.21 1.51
CA LEU A 350 -25.63 8.05 2.37
C LEU A 350 -25.75 6.73 1.61
N ASN A 351 -26.74 6.59 0.72
CA ASN A 351 -26.90 5.41 -0.12
C ASN A 351 -25.69 5.23 -1.06
N LEU A 352 -25.23 6.29 -1.70
CA LEU A 352 -24.05 6.24 -2.57
C LEU A 352 -22.76 5.92 -1.79
N ILE A 353 -22.61 6.43 -0.57
CA ILE A 353 -21.50 6.09 0.33
C ILE A 353 -21.58 4.62 0.76
N LYS A 354 -22.78 4.09 1.00
CA LYS A 354 -22.99 2.69 1.35
C LYS A 354 -22.62 1.74 0.22
N GLU A 355 -22.95 2.12 -1.02
CA GLU A 355 -22.59 1.35 -2.23
C GLU A 355 -21.09 1.42 -2.53
N ASN A 356 -20.49 2.59 -2.39
CA ASN A 356 -19.06 2.84 -2.61
C ASN A 356 -18.48 3.76 -1.54
N PRO A 357 -17.89 3.22 -0.48
CA PRO A 357 -17.27 4.02 0.58
C PRO A 357 -16.13 4.94 0.12
N CYS A 358 -15.52 4.64 -1.02
CA CYS A 358 -14.45 5.46 -1.60
C CYS A 358 -14.95 6.54 -2.57
N ILE A 359 -16.26 6.68 -2.71
CA ILE A 359 -16.87 7.64 -3.64
C ILE A 359 -16.41 9.07 -3.36
N THR A 360 -16.02 9.77 -4.41
CA THR A 360 -15.59 11.18 -4.32
C THR A 360 -16.78 12.13 -4.34
N GLN A 361 -16.59 13.34 -3.82
CA GLN A 361 -17.63 14.39 -3.88
C GLN A 361 -18.03 14.74 -5.32
N ASN A 362 -17.11 14.64 -6.28
CA ASN A 362 -17.38 14.88 -7.70
C ASN A 362 -18.27 13.78 -8.29
N GLU A 363 -18.02 12.52 -7.97
CA GLU A 363 -18.86 11.40 -8.42
C GLU A 363 -20.25 11.45 -7.81
N ILE A 364 -20.38 11.83 -6.52
CA ILE A 364 -21.68 12.06 -5.87
C ILE A 364 -22.42 13.19 -6.58
N ALA A 365 -21.75 14.30 -6.87
CA ALA A 365 -22.33 15.45 -7.57
C ALA A 365 -22.87 15.05 -8.96
N SER A 366 -22.09 14.28 -9.72
CA SER A 366 -22.47 13.75 -11.04
C SER A 366 -23.66 12.78 -10.95
N LYS A 367 -23.63 11.82 -10.01
CA LYS A 367 -24.70 10.82 -9.87
C LYS A 367 -26.03 11.40 -9.42
N LEU A 368 -26.00 12.42 -8.56
CA LEU A 368 -27.22 13.08 -8.05
C LEU A 368 -27.63 14.31 -8.89
N ASN A 369 -26.87 14.65 -9.92
CA ASN A 369 -27.09 15.85 -10.77
C ASN A 369 -27.22 17.15 -9.96
N ILE A 370 -26.32 17.32 -8.97
CA ILE A 370 -26.23 18.51 -8.11
C ILE A 370 -24.81 19.07 -8.11
N THR A 371 -24.65 20.31 -7.64
CA THR A 371 -23.33 20.93 -7.59
C THR A 371 -22.44 20.29 -6.51
N ARG A 372 -21.12 20.26 -6.74
CA ARG A 372 -20.13 19.80 -5.75
C ARG A 372 -20.24 20.57 -4.43
N GLU A 373 -20.55 21.86 -4.48
CA GLU A 373 -20.76 22.70 -3.31
C GLU A 373 -21.94 22.22 -2.47
N THR A 374 -23.04 21.80 -3.13
CA THR A 374 -24.20 21.21 -2.47
C THR A 374 -23.85 19.89 -1.80
N VAL A 375 -23.06 19.03 -2.46
CA VAL A 375 -22.55 17.79 -1.86
C VAL A 375 -21.69 18.10 -0.64
N ASN A 376 -20.70 18.98 -0.77
CA ASN A 376 -19.80 19.36 0.32
C ASN A 376 -20.55 19.89 1.55
N ARG A 377 -21.53 20.77 1.32
CA ARG A 377 -22.38 21.33 2.41
C ARG A 377 -23.17 20.23 3.14
N ASN A 378 -23.76 19.28 2.41
CA ASN A 378 -24.52 18.18 3.01
C ASN A 378 -23.61 17.20 3.74
N MET A 379 -22.46 16.85 3.16
CA MET A 379 -21.48 15.97 3.81
C MET A 379 -20.89 16.58 5.07
N LYS A 380 -20.60 17.90 5.09
CA LYS A 380 -20.19 18.60 6.32
C LYS A 380 -21.24 18.51 7.42
N LYS A 381 -22.54 18.66 7.09
CA LYS A 381 -23.62 18.48 8.07
C LYS A 381 -23.67 17.06 8.60
N LEU A 382 -23.59 16.05 7.73
CA LEU A 382 -23.58 14.66 8.13
C LEU A 382 -22.37 14.32 9.03
N GLN A 383 -21.23 14.94 8.81
CA GLN A 383 -20.04 14.82 9.67
C GLN A 383 -20.24 15.52 11.04
N GLN A 384 -20.79 16.73 11.06
CA GLN A 384 -21.09 17.47 12.28
C GLN A 384 -22.09 16.72 13.18
N GLU A 385 -23.07 16.08 12.58
CA GLU A 385 -24.08 15.25 13.24
C GLU A 385 -23.57 13.84 13.57
N LYS A 386 -22.28 13.55 13.29
CA LYS A 386 -21.63 12.25 13.52
C LYS A 386 -22.35 11.08 12.84
N ILE A 387 -22.90 11.31 11.66
CA ILE A 387 -23.56 10.28 10.84
C ILE A 387 -22.56 9.64 9.91
N ILE A 388 -21.62 10.40 9.35
CA ILE A 388 -20.49 9.91 8.58
C ILE A 388 -19.18 10.43 9.13
N GLN A 389 -18.12 9.67 8.89
CA GLN A 389 -16.76 10.04 9.21
C GLN A 389 -15.85 9.79 8.01
N ARG A 390 -14.93 10.70 7.73
CA ARG A 390 -13.87 10.49 6.75
C ARG A 390 -12.77 9.65 7.38
N LEU A 391 -12.38 8.57 6.73
CA LEU A 391 -11.26 7.73 7.10
C LEU A 391 -10.14 7.89 6.07
N GLY A 392 -8.93 8.20 6.54
CA GLY A 392 -7.76 8.40 5.67
C GLY A 392 -7.64 9.81 5.08
N ALA A 393 -6.70 9.97 4.14
CA ALA A 393 -6.40 11.25 3.52
C ALA A 393 -7.51 11.73 2.57
N ASP A 394 -7.55 13.04 2.29
CA ASP A 394 -8.60 13.66 1.47
C ASP A 394 -8.75 13.07 0.06
N LYS A 395 -7.67 12.56 -0.54
CA LYS A 395 -7.68 11.99 -1.90
C LYS A 395 -7.98 10.48 -1.95
N ASN A 396 -7.50 9.69 -1.00
CA ASN A 396 -7.60 8.22 -1.00
C ASN A 396 -8.34 7.68 0.24
N GLY A 397 -9.00 8.52 0.99
CA GLY A 397 -9.78 8.10 2.13
C GLY A 397 -11.15 7.55 1.74
N SER A 398 -11.76 6.81 2.67
CA SER A 398 -13.11 6.29 2.55
C SER A 398 -14.06 6.99 3.52
N TRP A 399 -15.34 6.85 3.28
CA TRP A 399 -16.39 7.32 4.16
C TRP A 399 -16.93 6.17 5.00
N LYS A 400 -17.03 6.38 6.30
CA LYS A 400 -17.66 5.44 7.23
C LYS A 400 -19.01 6.04 7.69
N ILE A 401 -20.06 5.25 7.58
CA ILE A 401 -21.36 5.60 8.19
C ILE A 401 -21.30 5.12 9.64
N LEU A 402 -21.59 6.04 10.59
CA LEU A 402 -21.49 5.80 12.04
C LEU A 402 -22.82 5.46 12.69
N ARG A 403 -23.94 5.78 12.03
CA ARG A 403 -25.31 5.57 12.52
C ARG A 403 -26.25 5.18 11.39
#